data_0d9e324d495fe4453cdfd653c1561fe5
#
_entry.id   0d9e324d495fe4453cdfd653c1561fe5
#
_cell.length_a   1.000
_cell.length_b   1.000
_cell.length_c   1.000
_cell.angle_alpha   90.00
_cell.angle_beta   90.00
_cell.angle_gamma   90.00
#
_symmetry.space_group_name_H-M   'P 1'
#
loop_
_entity.id
_entity.type
_entity.pdbx_description
1 polymer ?
#
loop_
_entity_poly.entity_id
_entity_poly.type
_entity_poly.pdbx_seq_one_letter_code
_entity_poly.pdbx_strand_id
1 'polypeptide(L)'
;MLKRSFFAKKPRFEYETAGNVPVEAESIPVPDKVTFFINRPLDGKTALSLKIGDRVKTGQKISPFPDGGAYAISSVTGSVTSIFPYSGDYGQSYTAISVVTEGKDEFDEAFGDILNTEGVEAAKDYLAGLPGAPAMELFSNPDHPIDTIVVCGVEKDLLVVTNQHALKANIAFMNAGISALKKITGVHKIVIALPQSLMADASGIGGASGVELRVIDTRYPASLPRMIMKDIIGKPVPADKTCDDLGVSFMSAEAVASIGKAIQERRLPVTKTLTFIHKDLSKRMVVARMGTPVASIFKAFNVNLLEKDRLIVGGPMRSEERRVGKE
;
A
#
# COMPACT_ATOMS: atom_id res chain seq x y z
N MET A 1 -21.80 31.97 -38.13
CA MET A 1 -22.40 31.54 -36.84
C MET A 1 -21.54 30.41 -36.28
N LEU A 2 -20.53 30.69 -35.48
CA LEU A 2 -19.65 29.71 -34.84
C LEU A 2 -20.44 29.09 -33.68
N LYS A 3 -20.73 27.80 -33.81
CA LYS A 3 -21.48 27.04 -32.79
C LYS A 3 -20.72 27.02 -31.46
N ARG A 4 -21.41 27.40 -30.40
CA ARG A 4 -20.98 27.38 -28.98
C ARG A 4 -20.54 26.03 -28.41
N SER A 5 -20.13 25.06 -29.24
CA SER A 5 -19.72 23.73 -28.77
C SER A 5 -18.34 23.67 -28.11
N PHE A 6 -17.52 24.72 -28.21
CA PHE A 6 -16.23 24.80 -27.53
C PHE A 6 -16.32 25.12 -26.02
N PHE A 7 -17.51 25.44 -25.50
CA PHE A 7 -17.77 25.68 -24.10
C PHE A 7 -18.55 24.54 -23.44
N ALA A 8 -18.43 23.31 -23.93
CA ALA A 8 -18.89 22.15 -23.18
C ALA A 8 -18.28 22.22 -21.77
N LYS A 9 -19.11 22.21 -20.73
CA LYS A 9 -18.64 22.17 -19.35
C LYS A 9 -17.62 21.03 -19.25
N LYS A 10 -16.38 21.34 -18.90
CA LYS A 10 -15.37 20.31 -18.68
C LYS A 10 -15.95 19.31 -17.69
N PRO A 11 -15.89 18.01 -17.95
CA PRO A 11 -16.38 17.03 -16.99
C PRO A 11 -15.60 17.23 -15.68
N ARG A 12 -16.33 17.35 -14.57
CA ARG A 12 -15.77 17.45 -13.24
C ARG A 12 -15.87 16.09 -12.60
N PHE A 13 -14.73 15.47 -12.37
CA PHE A 13 -14.65 14.21 -11.63
C PHE A 13 -14.34 14.55 -10.16
N GLU A 14 -15.03 13.87 -9.27
CA GLU A 14 -14.83 14.01 -7.83
C GLU A 14 -14.33 12.67 -7.26
N TYR A 15 -13.44 12.75 -6.29
CA TYR A 15 -13.01 11.58 -5.55
C TYR A 15 -14.16 11.05 -4.70
N GLU A 16 -14.24 9.75 -4.61
CA GLU A 16 -15.18 9.11 -3.71
C GLU A 16 -14.89 9.51 -2.26
N THR A 17 -15.91 9.60 -1.44
CA THR A 17 -15.78 9.91 -0.02
C THR A 17 -16.18 8.72 0.84
N ALA A 18 -15.46 8.48 1.93
CA ALA A 18 -15.66 7.35 2.82
C ALA A 18 -17.03 7.35 3.55
N GLY A 19 -17.81 8.44 3.43
CA GLY A 19 -19.15 8.51 4.02
C GLY A 19 -20.15 7.48 3.46
N ASN A 20 -19.90 7.00 2.23
CA ASN A 20 -20.76 6.05 1.52
C ASN A 20 -20.23 4.61 1.55
N VAL A 21 -19.14 4.34 2.26
CA VAL A 21 -18.51 3.02 2.33
C VAL A 21 -18.59 2.49 3.76
N PRO A 22 -18.88 1.19 3.95
CA PRO A 22 -18.90 0.59 5.28
C PRO A 22 -17.62 0.88 6.07
N VAL A 23 -17.75 1.21 7.34
CA VAL A 23 -16.61 1.46 8.23
C VAL A 23 -15.84 0.17 8.50
N GLU A 24 -16.54 -0.95 8.55
CA GLU A 24 -15.94 -2.27 8.77
C GLU A 24 -15.52 -2.91 7.46
N ALA A 25 -14.29 -3.42 7.44
CA ALA A 25 -13.76 -4.17 6.32
C ALA A 25 -14.04 -5.66 6.51
N GLU A 26 -14.57 -6.31 5.48
CA GLU A 26 -14.88 -7.73 5.46
C GLU A 26 -13.60 -8.55 5.25
N SER A 27 -13.26 -9.42 6.20
CA SER A 27 -12.13 -10.35 6.03
C SER A 27 -12.54 -11.54 5.19
N ILE A 28 -11.78 -11.87 4.16
CA ILE A 28 -11.98 -13.09 3.38
C ILE A 28 -11.21 -14.26 3.98
N PRO A 29 -11.64 -15.50 3.76
CA PRO A 29 -10.92 -16.69 4.20
C PRO A 29 -9.48 -16.72 3.66
N VAL A 30 -8.57 -17.26 4.47
CA VAL A 30 -7.18 -17.49 4.02
C VAL A 30 -7.22 -18.51 2.89
N PRO A 31 -6.60 -18.24 1.72
CA PRO A 31 -6.62 -19.17 0.60
C PRO A 31 -5.68 -20.35 0.87
N ASP A 32 -5.93 -21.47 0.20
CA ASP A 32 -5.09 -22.68 0.28
C ASP A 32 -3.66 -22.44 -0.24
N LYS A 33 -3.50 -21.44 -1.10
CA LYS A 33 -2.21 -21.06 -1.71
C LYS A 33 -2.11 -19.56 -1.87
N VAL A 34 -0.94 -19.01 -1.55
CA VAL A 34 -0.56 -17.61 -1.82
C VAL A 34 0.66 -17.57 -2.75
N THR A 35 0.81 -16.45 -3.48
CA THR A 35 2.00 -16.23 -4.32
C THR A 35 2.55 -14.83 -4.06
N PHE A 36 3.84 -14.77 -3.74
CA PHE A 36 4.58 -13.52 -3.52
C PHE A 36 5.42 -13.20 -4.74
N PHE A 37 5.49 -11.93 -5.12
CA PHE A 37 6.33 -11.44 -6.20
C PHE A 37 7.44 -10.57 -5.64
N ILE A 38 8.68 -10.94 -5.92
CA ILE A 38 9.87 -10.20 -5.53
C ILE A 38 10.37 -9.43 -6.75
N ASN A 39 10.58 -8.13 -6.62
CA ASN A 39 11.04 -7.24 -7.69
C ASN A 39 12.53 -7.44 -7.98
N ARG A 40 12.89 -8.67 -8.34
CA ARG A 40 14.21 -9.09 -8.83
C ARG A 40 14.01 -10.30 -9.72
N PRO A 41 14.54 -10.28 -10.95
CA PRO A 41 14.44 -11.43 -11.85
C PRO A 41 15.22 -12.63 -11.30
N LEU A 42 14.69 -13.83 -11.54
CA LEU A 42 15.38 -15.07 -11.28
C LEU A 42 16.34 -15.35 -12.44
N ASP A 43 17.64 -15.33 -12.18
CA ASP A 43 18.63 -15.82 -13.13
C ASP A 43 18.87 -17.31 -12.89
N GLY A 44 18.99 -18.09 -13.95
CA GLY A 44 19.21 -19.55 -13.85
C GLY A 44 20.58 -19.95 -13.30
N LYS A 45 21.41 -19.00 -12.86
CA LYS A 45 22.79 -19.22 -12.40
C LYS A 45 22.94 -19.05 -10.89
N THR A 46 22.06 -18.31 -10.25
CA THR A 46 22.13 -18.05 -8.80
C THR A 46 21.63 -19.25 -8.02
N ALA A 47 22.45 -19.77 -7.13
CA ALA A 47 22.01 -20.77 -6.16
C ALA A 47 20.97 -20.13 -5.22
N LEU A 48 19.80 -20.77 -5.06
CA LEU A 48 18.74 -20.26 -4.21
C LEU A 48 18.99 -20.64 -2.74
N SER A 49 18.77 -19.69 -1.85
CA SER A 49 18.77 -19.91 -0.40
C SER A 49 17.48 -20.56 0.09
N LEU A 50 16.36 -20.25 -0.55
CA LEU A 50 15.04 -20.83 -0.28
C LEU A 50 14.79 -21.99 -1.26
N LYS A 51 14.26 -23.11 -0.76
CA LYS A 51 14.02 -24.33 -1.54
C LYS A 51 12.55 -24.72 -1.53
N ILE A 52 12.14 -25.47 -2.55
CA ILE A 52 10.84 -26.15 -2.56
C ILE A 52 10.82 -27.16 -1.40
N GLY A 53 9.75 -27.15 -0.63
CA GLY A 53 9.59 -27.93 0.59
C GLY A 53 9.95 -27.19 1.88
N ASP A 54 10.65 -26.05 1.81
CA ASP A 54 10.96 -25.26 2.99
C ASP A 54 9.68 -24.76 3.64
N ARG A 55 9.60 -24.89 4.97
CA ARG A 55 8.50 -24.33 5.76
C ARG A 55 8.76 -22.87 6.09
N VAL A 56 7.75 -22.04 5.94
CA VAL A 56 7.78 -20.62 6.27
C VAL A 56 6.71 -20.28 7.31
N LYS A 57 6.98 -19.24 8.14
CA LYS A 57 6.06 -18.76 9.16
C LYS A 57 5.36 -17.48 8.70
N THR A 58 4.20 -17.21 9.26
CA THR A 58 3.47 -15.93 9.05
C THR A 58 4.30 -14.76 9.59
N GLY A 59 4.54 -13.74 8.78
CA GLY A 59 5.40 -12.59 9.12
C GLY A 59 6.89 -12.81 8.84
N GLN A 60 7.31 -13.99 8.43
CA GLN A 60 8.71 -14.28 8.13
C GLN A 60 9.18 -13.55 6.87
N LYS A 61 10.37 -12.95 6.96
CA LYS A 61 11.10 -12.42 5.81
C LYS A 61 11.65 -13.59 4.98
N ILE A 62 11.18 -13.75 3.76
CA ILE A 62 11.59 -14.82 2.84
C ILE A 62 12.31 -14.24 1.62
N SER A 63 13.49 -14.76 1.32
CA SER A 63 14.25 -14.39 0.12
C SER A 63 14.78 -15.65 -0.55
N PRO A 64 14.61 -15.81 -1.87
CA PRO A 64 15.26 -16.87 -2.61
C PRO A 64 16.74 -16.56 -2.87
N PHE A 65 17.17 -15.32 -2.66
CA PHE A 65 18.52 -14.85 -2.96
C PHE A 65 19.44 -14.92 -1.74
N PRO A 66 20.68 -15.46 -1.88
CA PRO A 66 21.62 -15.61 -0.76
C PRO A 66 22.01 -14.30 -0.08
N ASP A 67 22.00 -13.19 -0.82
CA ASP A 67 22.32 -11.86 -0.31
C ASP A 67 21.18 -11.24 0.53
N GLY A 68 19.99 -11.83 0.50
CA GLY A 68 18.81 -11.34 1.23
C GLY A 68 18.31 -9.96 0.80
N GLY A 69 18.91 -9.35 -0.24
CA GLY A 69 18.66 -7.97 -0.64
C GLY A 69 17.27 -7.74 -1.24
N ALA A 70 16.66 -8.78 -1.82
CA ALA A 70 15.30 -8.73 -2.32
C ALA A 70 14.47 -9.83 -1.62
N TYR A 71 13.36 -9.47 -1.01
CA TYR A 71 12.57 -10.36 -0.16
C TYR A 71 11.07 -10.06 -0.23
N ALA A 72 10.27 -10.97 0.28
CA ALA A 72 8.88 -10.76 0.62
C ALA A 72 8.62 -11.13 2.08
N ILE A 73 7.51 -10.64 2.64
CA ILE A 73 7.01 -11.08 3.94
C ILE A 73 5.95 -12.14 3.71
N SER A 74 6.15 -13.33 4.26
CA SER A 74 5.14 -14.39 4.15
C SER A 74 3.87 -13.99 4.89
N SER A 75 2.75 -14.04 4.20
CA SER A 75 1.45 -13.74 4.80
C SER A 75 0.80 -14.95 5.47
N VAL A 76 1.37 -16.13 5.34
CA VAL A 76 0.84 -17.40 5.83
C VAL A 76 1.95 -18.26 6.41
N THR A 77 1.58 -19.20 7.26
CA THR A 77 2.41 -20.34 7.62
C THR A 77 2.14 -21.46 6.62
N GLY A 78 3.19 -22.04 6.06
CA GLY A 78 3.03 -23.07 5.05
C GLY A 78 4.34 -23.55 4.44
N SER A 79 4.24 -24.29 3.35
CA SER A 79 5.39 -24.87 2.65
C SER A 79 5.55 -24.27 1.25
N VAL A 80 6.78 -23.93 0.89
CA VAL A 80 7.13 -23.46 -0.45
C VAL A 80 6.91 -24.56 -1.46
N THR A 81 6.09 -24.31 -2.47
CA THR A 81 5.77 -25.32 -3.51
C THR A 81 6.38 -25.01 -4.85
N SER A 82 6.69 -23.75 -5.14
CA SER A 82 7.37 -23.38 -6.37
C SER A 82 8.08 -22.04 -6.24
N ILE A 83 9.20 -21.90 -6.97
CA ILE A 83 9.94 -20.66 -7.18
C ILE A 83 10.20 -20.58 -8.68
N PHE A 84 9.72 -19.51 -9.32
CA PHE A 84 9.79 -19.40 -10.79
C PHE A 84 9.89 -17.94 -11.25
N PRO A 85 10.45 -17.71 -12.45
CA PRO A 85 10.45 -16.38 -13.06
C PRO A 85 9.03 -16.01 -13.49
N TYR A 86 8.64 -14.77 -13.24
CA TYR A 86 7.35 -14.24 -13.63
C TYR A 86 7.53 -12.94 -14.41
N SER A 87 6.88 -12.83 -15.56
CA SER A 87 6.83 -11.61 -16.36
C SER A 87 5.55 -10.86 -16.01
N GLY A 88 5.71 -9.73 -15.36
CA GLY A 88 4.62 -8.82 -15.05
C GLY A 88 4.27 -7.91 -16.23
N ASP A 89 3.39 -6.96 -15.97
CA ASP A 89 3.00 -5.96 -16.95
C ASP A 89 4.18 -5.05 -17.32
N TYR A 90 4.14 -4.46 -18.50
CA TYR A 90 5.20 -3.57 -19.04
C TYR A 90 6.60 -4.19 -19.13
N GLY A 91 6.70 -5.52 -19.21
CA GLY A 91 7.98 -6.22 -19.33
C GLY A 91 8.81 -6.27 -18.06
N GLN A 92 8.27 -5.94 -16.91
CA GLN A 92 8.95 -6.11 -15.63
C GLN A 92 9.08 -7.60 -15.30
N SER A 93 10.25 -7.98 -14.81
CA SER A 93 10.54 -9.37 -14.43
C SER A 93 10.63 -9.51 -12.91
N TYR A 94 9.96 -10.51 -12.38
CA TYR A 94 9.88 -10.82 -10.96
C TYR A 94 10.30 -12.25 -10.70
N THR A 95 10.64 -12.55 -9.45
CA THR A 95 10.68 -13.92 -8.92
C THR A 95 9.40 -14.17 -8.15
N ALA A 96 8.65 -15.20 -8.53
CA ALA A 96 7.44 -15.63 -7.86
C ALA A 96 7.73 -16.79 -6.90
N ILE A 97 7.20 -16.71 -5.68
CA ILE A 97 7.27 -17.76 -4.65
C ILE A 97 5.86 -18.15 -4.28
N SER A 98 5.49 -19.40 -4.50
CA SER A 98 4.20 -19.95 -4.10
C SER A 98 4.32 -20.76 -2.82
N VAL A 99 3.40 -20.53 -1.90
CA VAL A 99 3.32 -21.21 -0.60
C VAL A 99 1.93 -21.82 -0.45
N VAL A 100 1.86 -23.12 -0.17
CA VAL A 100 0.62 -23.80 0.24
C VAL A 100 0.44 -23.58 1.75
N THR A 101 -0.74 -23.10 2.12
CA THR A 101 -1.06 -22.67 3.48
C THR A 101 -1.30 -23.87 4.39
N GLU A 102 -0.72 -23.86 5.57
CA GLU A 102 -1.11 -24.75 6.67
C GLU A 102 -2.34 -24.17 7.41
N GLY A 103 -3.14 -25.04 8.01
CA GLY A 103 -4.42 -24.64 8.62
C GLY A 103 -4.29 -23.76 9.89
N LYS A 104 -3.07 -23.52 10.41
CA LYS A 104 -2.81 -22.73 11.61
C LYS A 104 -1.62 -21.80 11.40
N ASP A 105 -1.80 -20.55 11.73
CA ASP A 105 -0.70 -19.55 11.71
C ASP A 105 0.28 -19.80 12.86
N GLU A 106 1.57 -19.84 12.51
CA GLU A 106 2.68 -19.71 13.43
C GLU A 106 3.43 -18.42 13.05
N PHE A 107 3.47 -17.46 13.94
CA PHE A 107 4.09 -16.17 13.67
C PHE A 107 5.59 -16.21 13.85
N ASP A 108 6.31 -15.50 12.97
CA ASP A 108 7.72 -15.23 13.13
C ASP A 108 7.92 -14.12 14.18
N GLU A 109 8.81 -14.35 15.13
CA GLU A 109 9.08 -13.44 16.25
C GLU A 109 10.27 -12.48 15.95
N ALA A 110 11.03 -12.69 14.86
CA ALA A 110 12.26 -11.96 14.58
C ALA A 110 12.08 -10.43 14.55
N PHE A 111 10.98 -9.94 13.96
CA PHE A 111 10.67 -8.51 13.97
C PHE A 111 10.44 -7.97 15.40
N GLY A 112 9.68 -8.72 16.20
CA GLY A 112 9.38 -8.35 17.59
C GLY A 112 10.63 -8.35 18.46
N ASP A 113 11.53 -9.31 18.27
CA ASP A 113 12.80 -9.41 18.99
C ASP A 113 13.71 -8.23 18.67
N ILE A 114 13.90 -7.87 17.40
CA ILE A 114 14.70 -6.71 16.98
C ILE A 114 14.07 -5.42 17.54
N LEU A 115 12.77 -5.28 17.46
CA LEU A 115 12.08 -4.10 17.99
C LEU A 115 12.29 -3.93 19.51
N ASN A 116 12.37 -5.04 20.25
CA ASN A 116 12.56 -5.04 21.70
C ASN A 116 14.01 -4.78 22.10
N THR A 117 14.98 -5.32 21.36
CA THR A 117 16.41 -5.29 21.73
C THR A 117 17.15 -4.10 21.14
N GLU A 118 16.82 -3.70 19.92
CA GLU A 118 17.58 -2.71 19.15
C GLU A 118 16.75 -1.47 18.78
N GLY A 119 15.43 -1.56 18.92
CA GLY A 119 14.52 -0.44 18.66
C GLY A 119 14.02 -0.34 17.22
N VAL A 120 13.27 0.74 16.95
CA VAL A 120 12.54 0.91 15.70
C VAL A 120 13.44 1.20 14.50
N GLU A 121 14.58 1.84 14.73
CA GLU A 121 15.55 2.15 13.66
C GLU A 121 16.19 0.87 13.09
N ALA A 122 16.51 -0.10 13.92
CA ALA A 122 17.05 -1.39 13.49
C ALA A 122 16.00 -2.22 12.73
N ALA A 123 14.71 -2.03 13.05
CA ALA A 123 13.61 -2.73 12.41
C ALA A 123 13.19 -2.14 11.05
N LYS A 124 13.79 -1.03 10.59
CA LYS A 124 13.38 -0.29 9.36
C LYS A 124 13.31 -1.17 8.11
N ASP A 125 14.23 -2.12 7.96
CA ASP A 125 14.27 -2.99 6.78
C ASP A 125 13.07 -3.94 6.71
N TYR A 126 12.51 -4.33 7.85
CA TYR A 126 11.26 -5.08 7.88
C TYR A 126 10.06 -4.23 7.50
N LEU A 127 10.09 -2.95 7.87
CA LEU A 127 9.00 -2.01 7.57
C LEU A 127 8.95 -1.63 6.09
N ALA A 128 10.06 -1.74 5.36
CA ALA A 128 10.10 -1.53 3.91
C ALA A 128 9.29 -2.60 3.12
N GLY A 129 9.07 -3.79 3.69
CA GLY A 129 8.27 -4.85 3.09
C GLY A 129 6.76 -4.76 3.36
N LEU A 130 6.28 -3.73 4.06
CA LEU A 130 4.86 -3.58 4.39
C LEU A 130 4.02 -3.12 3.19
N PRO A 131 2.71 -3.43 3.16
CA PRO A 131 1.80 -2.94 2.14
C PRO A 131 1.80 -1.42 2.04
N GLY A 132 2.15 -0.90 0.86
CA GLY A 132 2.25 0.55 0.63
C GLY A 132 3.41 1.22 1.34
N ALA A 133 4.40 0.44 1.77
CA ALA A 133 5.59 0.95 2.45
C ALA A 133 6.27 2.06 1.65
N PRO A 134 6.84 3.04 2.34
CA PRO A 134 7.66 4.06 1.70
C PRO A 134 8.99 3.46 1.24
N ALA A 135 9.56 4.08 0.21
CA ALA A 135 10.96 3.83 -0.14
C ALA A 135 11.86 4.43 0.95
N MET A 136 12.20 3.62 1.95
CA MET A 136 12.98 4.08 3.12
C MET A 136 14.36 4.61 2.74
N GLU A 137 14.92 4.18 1.62
CA GLU A 137 16.21 4.65 1.09
C GLU A 137 16.21 6.16 0.79
N LEU A 138 15.05 6.73 0.41
CA LEU A 138 14.90 8.16 0.14
C LEU A 138 15.29 9.04 1.34
N PHE A 139 15.05 8.56 2.56
CA PHE A 139 15.33 9.31 3.78
C PHE A 139 16.82 9.25 4.20
N SER A 140 17.60 8.39 3.56
CA SER A 140 19.04 8.25 3.83
C SER A 140 19.91 8.95 2.77
N ASN A 141 19.31 9.61 1.78
CA ASN A 141 20.04 10.30 0.72
C ASN A 141 20.47 11.71 1.17
N PRO A 142 21.78 11.97 1.40
CA PRO A 142 22.25 13.26 1.84
C PRO A 142 22.17 14.36 0.76
N ASP A 143 22.13 13.98 -0.51
CA ASP A 143 22.07 14.94 -1.63
C ASP A 143 20.66 15.52 -1.81
N HIS A 144 19.65 14.80 -1.37
CA HIS A 144 18.24 15.21 -1.43
C HIS A 144 17.55 14.96 -0.08
N PRO A 145 17.85 15.78 0.94
CA PRO A 145 17.28 15.59 2.27
C PRO A 145 15.76 15.84 2.26
N ILE A 146 15.01 14.89 2.81
CA ILE A 146 13.57 15.03 3.00
C ILE A 146 13.30 15.78 4.30
N ASP A 147 12.63 16.92 4.22
CA ASP A 147 12.24 17.76 5.37
C ASP A 147 10.77 17.59 5.77
N THR A 148 9.94 17.13 4.85
CA THR A 148 8.49 17.03 5.02
C THR A 148 7.97 15.69 4.49
N ILE A 149 7.13 15.02 5.28
CA ILE A 149 6.36 13.85 4.83
C ILE A 149 4.91 14.28 4.64
N VAL A 150 4.35 14.02 3.47
CA VAL A 150 2.92 14.19 3.20
C VAL A 150 2.23 12.84 3.24
N VAL A 151 1.30 12.68 4.18
CA VAL A 151 0.44 11.50 4.29
C VAL A 151 -0.84 11.76 3.51
N CYS A 152 -1.05 10.97 2.45
CA CYS A 152 -2.23 11.08 1.60
C CYS A 152 -3.41 10.35 2.25
N GLY A 153 -4.41 11.11 2.69
CA GLY A 153 -5.67 10.60 3.18
C GLY A 153 -6.76 10.49 2.11
N VAL A 154 -6.43 10.84 0.86
CA VAL A 154 -7.27 10.65 -0.33
C VAL A 154 -6.47 9.85 -1.33
N GLU A 155 -7.12 8.98 -2.06
CA GLU A 155 -6.50 8.18 -3.11
C GLU A 155 -6.12 9.04 -4.32
N LYS A 156 -5.20 8.49 -5.12
CA LYS A 156 -4.86 9.06 -6.43
C LYS A 156 -5.91 8.75 -7.49
N ASP A 157 -6.79 7.79 -7.21
CA ASP A 157 -7.83 7.25 -8.10
C ASP A 157 -9.23 7.55 -7.58
N LEU A 158 -10.20 7.70 -8.50
CA LEU A 158 -11.49 8.30 -8.21
C LEU A 158 -12.43 7.47 -7.33
N LEU A 159 -12.42 6.14 -7.49
CA LEU A 159 -13.44 5.26 -6.90
C LEU A 159 -12.98 4.53 -5.62
N VAL A 160 -11.72 4.68 -5.27
CA VAL A 160 -11.07 3.98 -4.16
C VAL A 160 -11.11 4.82 -2.90
N VAL A 161 -11.28 4.20 -1.73
CA VAL A 161 -11.40 4.88 -0.44
C VAL A 161 -10.54 4.25 0.68
N THR A 162 -9.56 3.46 0.31
CA THR A 162 -8.73 2.69 1.25
C THR A 162 -7.98 3.60 2.24
N ASN A 163 -7.40 4.71 1.77
CA ASN A 163 -6.68 5.66 2.62
C ASN A 163 -7.62 6.40 3.58
N GLN A 164 -8.80 6.79 3.10
CA GLN A 164 -9.82 7.42 3.93
C GLN A 164 -10.30 6.45 5.02
N HIS A 165 -10.49 5.18 4.65
CA HIS A 165 -10.81 4.13 5.61
C HIS A 165 -9.71 3.96 6.67
N ALA A 166 -8.44 3.92 6.26
CA ALA A 166 -7.31 3.78 7.18
C ALA A 166 -7.25 4.95 8.20
N LEU A 167 -7.48 6.18 7.76
CA LEU A 167 -7.56 7.35 8.64
C LEU A 167 -8.68 7.24 9.66
N LYS A 168 -9.87 6.81 9.23
CA LYS A 168 -11.06 6.74 10.10
C LYS A 168 -11.00 5.59 11.09
N ALA A 169 -10.57 4.41 10.64
CA ALA A 169 -10.63 3.18 11.41
C ALA A 169 -9.46 2.98 12.38
N ASN A 170 -8.32 3.67 12.19
CA ASN A 170 -7.06 3.28 12.80
C ASN A 170 -6.27 4.45 13.41
N ILE A 171 -6.91 5.36 14.13
CA ILE A 171 -6.24 6.54 14.72
C ILE A 171 -5.06 6.17 15.61
N ALA A 172 -5.20 5.11 16.44
CA ALA A 172 -4.11 4.66 17.31
C ALA A 172 -2.89 4.18 16.50
N PHE A 173 -3.14 3.42 15.42
CA PHE A 173 -2.08 2.97 14.52
C PHE A 173 -1.47 4.15 13.74
N MET A 174 -2.28 5.11 13.32
CA MET A 174 -1.76 6.33 12.67
C MET A 174 -0.78 7.08 13.58
N ASN A 175 -1.14 7.30 14.84
CA ASN A 175 -0.28 7.99 15.81
C ASN A 175 1.02 7.20 16.09
N ALA A 176 0.94 5.89 16.25
CA ALA A 176 2.11 5.04 16.43
C ALA A 176 3.01 5.04 15.18
N GLY A 177 2.42 4.98 13.99
CA GLY A 177 3.14 5.04 12.71
C GLY A 177 3.85 6.38 12.50
N ILE A 178 3.19 7.49 12.77
CA ILE A 178 3.77 8.83 12.72
C ILE A 178 4.96 8.94 13.69
N SER A 179 4.82 8.43 14.91
CA SER A 179 5.89 8.44 15.91
C SER A 179 7.08 7.60 15.47
N ALA A 180 6.83 6.43 14.91
CA ALA A 180 7.87 5.55 14.36
C ALA A 180 8.60 6.21 13.17
N LEU A 181 7.85 6.79 12.22
CA LEU A 181 8.42 7.49 11.06
C LEU A 181 9.34 8.62 11.48
N LYS A 182 8.93 9.46 12.43
CA LYS A 182 9.78 10.55 12.93
C LYS A 182 11.11 10.03 13.49
N LYS A 183 11.10 8.91 14.20
CA LYS A 183 12.31 8.29 14.73
C LYS A 183 13.20 7.71 13.64
N ILE A 184 12.61 6.94 12.70
CA ILE A 184 13.35 6.24 11.64
C ILE A 184 13.97 7.24 10.65
N THR A 185 13.21 8.28 10.27
CA THR A 185 13.58 9.19 9.18
C THR A 185 14.23 10.49 9.66
N GLY A 186 14.08 10.84 10.93
CA GLY A 186 14.47 12.16 11.47
C GLY A 186 13.58 13.31 10.99
N VAL A 187 12.57 13.07 10.18
CA VAL A 187 11.66 14.09 9.66
C VAL A 187 10.65 14.47 10.72
N HIS A 188 10.61 15.76 11.07
CA HIS A 188 9.70 16.25 12.11
C HIS A 188 8.39 16.81 11.56
N LYS A 189 8.40 17.33 10.33
CA LYS A 189 7.22 17.92 9.69
C LYS A 189 6.42 16.87 8.94
N ILE A 190 5.19 16.62 9.40
CA ILE A 190 4.25 15.69 8.75
C ILE A 190 2.97 16.45 8.43
N VAL A 191 2.56 16.41 7.16
CA VAL A 191 1.31 17.01 6.69
C VAL A 191 0.36 15.89 6.30
N ILE A 192 -0.82 15.84 6.89
CA ILE A 192 -1.87 14.88 6.53
C ILE A 192 -2.87 15.60 5.64
N ALA A 193 -2.90 15.24 4.35
CA ALA A 193 -3.82 15.78 3.38
C ALA A 193 -5.08 14.91 3.32
N LEU A 194 -6.24 15.47 3.69
CA LEU A 194 -7.50 14.73 3.83
C LEU A 194 -8.70 15.58 3.39
N PRO A 195 -9.84 14.96 3.01
CA PRO A 195 -11.03 15.72 2.65
C PRO A 195 -11.66 16.35 3.89
N GLN A 196 -12.40 17.45 3.71
CA GLN A 196 -13.08 18.17 4.79
C GLN A 196 -13.99 17.25 5.63
N SER A 197 -14.61 16.26 4.99
CA SER A 197 -15.51 15.30 5.66
C SER A 197 -14.83 14.43 6.73
N LEU A 198 -13.51 14.26 6.67
CA LEU A 198 -12.73 13.44 7.62
C LEU A 198 -11.99 14.28 8.68
N MET A 199 -12.11 15.60 8.67
CA MET A 199 -11.42 16.47 9.63
C MET A 199 -11.78 16.16 11.08
N ALA A 200 -13.06 15.88 11.34
CA ALA A 200 -13.53 15.53 12.68
C ALA A 200 -12.98 14.16 13.13
N ASP A 201 -13.06 13.15 12.25
CA ASP A 201 -12.56 11.79 12.52
C ASP A 201 -11.03 11.80 12.74
N ALA A 202 -10.29 12.62 11.98
CA ALA A 202 -8.84 12.70 12.05
C ALA A 202 -8.33 13.63 13.19
N SER A 203 -9.19 14.30 13.93
CA SER A 203 -8.79 15.28 14.96
C SER A 203 -7.93 14.66 16.09
N GLY A 204 -8.03 13.34 16.32
CA GLY A 204 -7.19 12.59 17.25
C GLY A 204 -5.82 12.19 16.69
N ILE A 205 -5.54 12.48 15.42
CA ILE A 205 -4.25 12.18 14.80
C ILE A 205 -3.32 13.39 15.00
N GLY A 206 -2.16 13.13 15.53
CA GLY A 206 -1.08 14.11 15.54
C GLY A 206 -1.16 15.17 16.63
N GLY A 207 -1.64 14.84 17.82
CA GLY A 207 -1.44 15.69 19.02
C GLY A 207 0.02 15.98 19.36
N ALA A 208 0.95 15.42 18.58
CA ALA A 208 2.38 15.65 18.68
C ALA A 208 2.82 16.88 17.86
N SER A 209 3.82 17.60 18.35
CA SER A 209 4.43 18.74 17.63
C SER A 209 4.87 18.34 16.22
N GLY A 210 4.60 19.21 15.24
CA GLY A 210 5.03 19.04 13.84
C GLY A 210 4.11 18.19 12.97
N VAL A 211 2.87 17.92 13.40
CA VAL A 211 1.83 17.28 12.55
C VAL A 211 0.76 18.30 12.23
N GLU A 212 0.47 18.46 10.93
CA GLU A 212 -0.52 19.41 10.43
C GLU A 212 -1.61 18.66 9.63
N LEU A 213 -2.88 18.90 9.95
CA LEU A 213 -4.00 18.46 9.12
C LEU A 213 -4.31 19.54 8.08
N ARG A 214 -4.38 19.17 6.81
CA ARG A 214 -4.67 20.07 5.70
C ARG A 214 -5.81 19.55 4.85
N VAL A 215 -6.80 20.39 4.62
CA VAL A 215 -7.93 20.03 3.76
C VAL A 215 -7.51 20.08 2.31
N ILE A 216 -7.87 19.00 1.59
CA ILE A 216 -7.68 18.86 0.15
C ILE A 216 -9.03 18.96 -0.58
N ASP A 217 -9.04 19.56 -1.77
CA ASP A 217 -10.21 19.55 -2.65
C ASP A 217 -10.54 18.11 -3.10
N THR A 218 -11.81 17.76 -3.09
CA THR A 218 -12.28 16.45 -3.56
C THR A 218 -12.39 16.33 -5.08
N ARG A 219 -12.13 17.40 -5.81
CA ARG A 219 -12.11 17.37 -7.29
C ARG A 219 -10.80 16.82 -7.83
N TYR A 220 -10.92 15.88 -8.75
CA TYR A 220 -9.76 15.39 -9.50
C TYR A 220 -9.12 16.53 -10.32
N PRO A 221 -7.80 16.70 -10.33
CA PRO A 221 -6.74 15.83 -9.81
C PRO A 221 -6.08 16.31 -8.49
N ALA A 222 -6.80 16.96 -7.59
CA ALA A 222 -6.25 17.62 -6.41
C ALA A 222 -5.39 16.72 -5.50
N SER A 223 -5.66 15.40 -5.43
CA SER A 223 -4.90 14.46 -4.60
C SER A 223 -3.58 13.98 -5.24
N LEU A 224 -3.29 14.37 -6.47
CA LEU A 224 -2.02 13.99 -7.08
C LEU A 224 -0.86 14.75 -6.41
N PRO A 225 0.29 14.10 -6.16
CA PRO A 225 1.41 14.70 -5.42
C PRO A 225 1.80 16.09 -5.91
N ARG A 226 1.92 16.31 -7.23
CA ARG A 226 2.26 17.61 -7.80
C ARG A 226 1.23 18.70 -7.52
N MET A 227 -0.05 18.34 -7.39
CA MET A 227 -1.12 19.27 -7.04
C MET A 227 -1.07 19.62 -5.54
N ILE A 228 -0.86 18.60 -4.69
CA ILE A 228 -0.65 18.81 -3.24
C ILE A 228 0.57 19.70 -3.00
N MET A 229 1.67 19.46 -3.71
CA MET A 229 2.87 20.30 -3.64
C MET A 229 2.53 21.78 -3.92
N LYS A 230 1.76 22.02 -4.97
CA LYS A 230 1.37 23.39 -5.36
C LYS A 230 0.38 24.00 -4.37
N ASP A 231 -0.71 23.29 -4.06
CA ASP A 231 -1.89 23.87 -3.42
C ASP A 231 -1.84 23.81 -1.88
N ILE A 232 -1.12 22.83 -1.31
CA ILE A 232 -1.02 22.60 0.14
C ILE A 232 0.36 22.99 0.68
N ILE A 233 1.43 22.56 0.02
CA ILE A 233 2.81 22.81 0.46
C ILE A 233 3.30 24.19 -0.01
N GLY A 234 2.73 24.73 -1.10
CA GLY A 234 3.14 26.01 -1.67
C GLY A 234 4.43 25.95 -2.51
N LYS A 235 4.91 24.75 -2.86
CA LYS A 235 6.11 24.53 -3.66
C LYS A 235 5.74 23.84 -4.99
N PRO A 236 5.46 24.55 -6.09
CA PRO A 236 5.21 23.93 -7.39
C PRO A 236 6.41 23.13 -7.85
N VAL A 237 6.18 21.91 -8.36
CA VAL A 237 7.25 21.02 -8.82
C VAL A 237 7.57 21.30 -10.29
N PRO A 238 8.81 21.71 -10.65
CA PRO A 238 9.25 21.87 -12.03
C PRO A 238 9.11 20.59 -12.85
N ALA A 239 9.10 20.70 -14.19
CA ALA A 239 8.85 19.57 -15.06
C ALA A 239 9.95 18.49 -14.99
N ASP A 240 11.19 18.92 -14.74
CA ASP A 240 12.40 18.10 -14.65
C ASP A 240 12.68 17.56 -13.23
N LYS A 241 11.83 17.87 -12.24
CA LYS A 241 12.02 17.48 -10.84
C LYS A 241 10.89 16.59 -10.32
N THR A 242 11.22 15.83 -9.28
CA THR A 242 10.29 15.06 -8.46
C THR A 242 9.91 15.84 -7.20
N CYS A 243 8.95 15.33 -6.42
CA CYS A 243 8.63 15.92 -5.12
C CYS A 243 9.77 15.73 -4.12
N ASP A 244 10.44 14.57 -4.19
CA ASP A 244 11.55 14.23 -3.31
C ASP A 244 12.77 15.14 -3.54
N ASP A 245 13.03 15.57 -4.78
CA ASP A 245 14.06 16.58 -5.10
C ASP A 245 13.80 17.94 -4.43
N LEU A 246 12.55 18.18 -4.02
CA LEU A 246 12.16 19.40 -3.29
C LEU A 246 12.00 19.18 -1.77
N GLY A 247 12.51 18.06 -1.28
CA GLY A 247 12.51 17.70 0.14
C GLY A 247 11.17 17.20 0.67
N VAL A 248 10.24 16.75 -0.19
CA VAL A 248 8.91 16.32 0.22
C VAL A 248 8.62 14.91 -0.28
N SER A 249 8.48 13.96 0.65
CA SER A 249 8.10 12.59 0.34
C SER A 249 6.63 12.31 0.63
N PHE A 250 6.01 11.44 -0.19
CA PHE A 250 4.60 11.12 -0.12
C PHE A 250 4.35 9.68 0.32
N MET A 251 3.47 9.50 1.30
CA MET A 251 3.04 8.19 1.80
C MET A 251 1.52 8.07 1.80
N SER A 252 1.01 6.86 1.69
CA SER A 252 -0.41 6.59 1.90
C SER A 252 -0.74 6.52 3.39
N ALA A 253 -1.98 6.87 3.78
CA ALA A 253 -2.43 6.68 5.15
C ALA A 253 -2.42 5.20 5.55
N GLU A 254 -2.71 4.28 4.60
CA GLU A 254 -2.61 2.83 4.83
C GLU A 254 -1.19 2.42 5.22
N ALA A 255 -0.15 2.95 4.55
CA ALA A 255 1.25 2.64 4.87
C ALA A 255 1.61 3.08 6.30
N VAL A 256 1.22 4.30 6.68
CA VAL A 256 1.46 4.83 8.02
C VAL A 256 0.75 4.01 9.09
N ALA A 257 -0.53 3.65 8.86
CA ALA A 257 -1.29 2.80 9.76
C ALA A 257 -0.66 1.40 9.88
N SER A 258 -0.16 0.82 8.78
CA SER A 258 0.52 -0.48 8.77
C SER A 258 1.81 -0.47 9.58
N ILE A 259 2.62 0.61 9.47
CA ILE A 259 3.80 0.80 10.33
C ILE A 259 3.40 0.85 11.80
N GLY A 260 2.39 1.66 12.13
CA GLY A 260 1.92 1.78 13.50
C GLY A 260 1.37 0.48 14.08
N LYS A 261 0.65 -0.28 13.27
CA LYS A 261 0.17 -1.61 13.64
C LYS A 261 1.33 -2.56 13.92
N ALA A 262 2.35 -2.58 13.05
CA ALA A 262 3.54 -3.39 13.25
C ALA A 262 4.21 -3.09 14.61
N ILE A 263 4.37 -1.81 14.94
CA ILE A 263 5.01 -1.38 16.19
C ILE A 263 4.16 -1.76 17.42
N GLN A 264 2.85 -1.53 17.39
CA GLN A 264 1.97 -1.82 18.53
C GLN A 264 1.78 -3.31 18.77
N GLU A 265 1.59 -4.09 17.71
CA GLU A 265 1.38 -5.54 17.79
C GLU A 265 2.68 -6.33 17.86
N ARG A 266 3.83 -5.68 17.64
CA ARG A 266 5.18 -6.30 17.56
C ARG A 266 5.23 -7.43 16.52
N ARG A 267 4.43 -7.32 15.47
CA ARG A 267 4.29 -8.28 14.39
C ARG A 267 4.07 -7.55 13.09
N LEU A 268 4.63 -8.06 12.02
CA LEU A 268 4.42 -7.48 10.70
C LEU A 268 2.98 -7.70 10.23
N PRO A 269 2.26 -6.67 9.77
CA PRO A 269 0.98 -6.84 9.12
C PRO A 269 1.14 -7.66 7.84
N VAL A 270 0.35 -8.71 7.73
CA VAL A 270 0.37 -9.67 6.61
C VAL A 270 -0.90 -9.60 5.77
N THR A 271 -1.76 -8.65 6.08
CA THR A 271 -3.01 -8.38 5.36
C THR A 271 -2.94 -7.04 4.66
N LYS A 272 -3.68 -6.91 3.57
CA LYS A 272 -3.92 -5.65 2.88
C LYS A 272 -5.39 -5.36 2.84
N THR A 273 -5.75 -4.10 3.10
CA THR A 273 -7.10 -3.58 2.89
C THR A 273 -7.21 -3.06 1.46
N LEU A 274 -8.32 -3.37 0.80
CA LEU A 274 -8.59 -2.91 -0.56
C LEU A 274 -10.06 -2.51 -0.72
N THR A 275 -10.32 -1.60 -1.63
CA THR A 275 -11.67 -1.27 -2.08
C THR A 275 -12.03 -2.20 -3.22
N PHE A 276 -12.98 -3.10 -2.97
CA PHE A 276 -13.54 -3.97 -4.00
C PHE A 276 -14.77 -3.30 -4.61
N ILE A 277 -14.78 -3.13 -5.93
CA ILE A 277 -15.86 -2.48 -6.67
C ILE A 277 -16.47 -3.50 -7.62
N HIS A 278 -17.73 -3.83 -7.42
CA HIS A 278 -18.46 -4.77 -8.23
C HIS A 278 -19.00 -4.11 -9.53
N LYS A 279 -19.49 -4.89 -10.47
CA LYS A 279 -20.04 -4.43 -11.77
C LYS A 279 -21.21 -3.45 -11.65
N ASP A 280 -22.00 -3.56 -10.58
CA ASP A 280 -23.11 -2.67 -10.25
C ASP A 280 -22.66 -1.39 -9.52
N LEU A 281 -21.34 -1.18 -9.44
CA LEU A 281 -20.70 -0.08 -8.72
C LEU A 281 -20.87 -0.15 -7.20
N SER A 282 -21.42 -1.21 -6.63
CA SER A 282 -21.39 -1.44 -5.21
C SER A 282 -19.94 -1.60 -4.71
N LYS A 283 -19.65 -1.08 -3.53
CA LYS A 283 -18.30 -1.04 -2.95
C LYS A 283 -18.26 -1.76 -1.63
N ARG A 284 -17.18 -2.47 -1.40
CA ARG A 284 -16.87 -3.13 -0.13
C ARG A 284 -15.42 -2.88 0.24
N MET A 285 -15.18 -2.70 1.53
CA MET A 285 -13.83 -2.75 2.08
C MET A 285 -13.51 -4.20 2.39
N VAL A 286 -12.40 -4.69 1.86
CA VAL A 286 -12.00 -6.09 1.96
C VAL A 286 -10.62 -6.19 2.56
N VAL A 287 -10.45 -7.08 3.53
CA VAL A 287 -9.14 -7.44 4.10
C VAL A 287 -8.77 -8.82 3.58
N ALA A 288 -7.64 -8.91 2.91
CA ALA A 288 -7.09 -10.14 2.38
C ALA A 288 -5.63 -10.35 2.81
N ARG A 289 -5.18 -11.60 2.93
CA ARG A 289 -3.75 -11.91 3.08
C ARG A 289 -2.99 -11.45 1.82
N MET A 290 -1.80 -10.91 1.99
CA MET A 290 -0.93 -10.61 0.85
C MET A 290 -0.64 -11.88 0.05
N GLY A 291 -0.62 -11.77 -1.28
CA GLY A 291 -0.44 -12.92 -2.16
C GLY A 291 -1.71 -13.75 -2.40
N THR A 292 -2.87 -13.36 -1.85
CA THR A 292 -4.16 -14.00 -2.13
C THR A 292 -4.51 -13.89 -3.61
N PRO A 293 -4.82 -15.00 -4.31
CA PRO A 293 -5.30 -14.95 -5.68
C PRO A 293 -6.59 -14.12 -5.79
N VAL A 294 -6.71 -13.30 -6.84
CA VAL A 294 -7.92 -12.49 -7.07
C VAL A 294 -9.16 -13.37 -7.22
N ALA A 295 -9.01 -14.57 -7.79
CA ALA A 295 -10.09 -15.57 -7.88
C ALA A 295 -10.68 -15.95 -6.51
N SER A 296 -9.87 -15.95 -5.45
CA SER A 296 -10.35 -16.20 -4.07
C SER A 296 -11.23 -15.06 -3.57
N ILE A 297 -10.91 -13.81 -3.94
CA ILE A 297 -11.74 -12.64 -3.64
C ILE A 297 -13.09 -12.75 -4.37
N PHE A 298 -13.06 -13.08 -5.66
CA PHE A 298 -14.28 -13.25 -6.45
C PHE A 298 -15.17 -14.36 -5.88
N LYS A 299 -14.57 -15.49 -5.48
CA LYS A 299 -15.30 -16.59 -4.86
C LYS A 299 -15.95 -16.17 -3.54
N ALA A 300 -15.23 -15.42 -2.69
CA ALA A 300 -15.74 -14.94 -1.41
C ALA A 300 -16.98 -14.03 -1.56
N PHE A 301 -17.05 -13.27 -2.66
CA PHE A 301 -18.18 -12.36 -2.95
C PHE A 301 -19.16 -12.89 -3.99
N ASN A 302 -19.06 -14.17 -4.36
CA ASN A 302 -19.92 -14.80 -5.37
C ASN A 302 -19.94 -14.04 -6.70
N VAL A 303 -18.79 -13.48 -7.10
CA VAL A 303 -18.68 -12.76 -8.37
C VAL A 303 -18.55 -13.74 -9.52
N ASN A 304 -19.55 -13.74 -10.39
CA ASN A 304 -19.55 -14.56 -11.59
C ASN A 304 -18.88 -13.79 -12.73
N LEU A 305 -17.74 -14.27 -13.20
CA LEU A 305 -16.99 -13.67 -14.29
C LEU A 305 -17.46 -14.26 -15.62
N LEU A 306 -17.81 -13.38 -16.55
CA LEU A 306 -18.15 -13.72 -17.92
C LEU A 306 -16.93 -13.52 -18.83
N GLU A 307 -16.91 -14.18 -19.98
CA GLU A 307 -15.79 -14.13 -20.94
C GLU A 307 -15.41 -12.70 -21.40
N LYS A 308 -16.37 -11.78 -21.38
CA LYS A 308 -16.16 -10.37 -21.78
C LYS A 308 -15.87 -9.43 -20.60
N ASP A 309 -15.87 -9.95 -19.39
CA ASP A 309 -15.56 -9.13 -18.22
C ASP A 309 -14.09 -8.76 -18.18
N ARG A 310 -13.81 -7.66 -17.54
CA ARG A 310 -12.45 -7.14 -17.35
C ARG A 310 -12.21 -6.88 -15.88
N LEU A 311 -11.07 -7.31 -15.42
CA LEU A 311 -10.57 -6.94 -14.11
C LEU A 311 -9.72 -5.68 -14.25
N ILE A 312 -10.05 -4.68 -13.47
CA ILE A 312 -9.27 -3.46 -13.36
C ILE A 312 -8.56 -3.46 -11.99
N VAL A 313 -7.24 -3.48 -11.99
CA VAL A 313 -6.42 -3.39 -10.79
C VAL A 313 -5.88 -1.97 -10.68
N GLY A 314 -6.06 -1.34 -9.52
CA GLY A 314 -5.86 0.11 -9.33
C GLY A 314 -7.14 0.87 -9.59
N GLY A 315 -7.07 2.16 -9.86
CA GLY A 315 -8.25 2.95 -10.18
C GLY A 315 -8.43 3.17 -11.67
N PRO A 316 -9.59 3.68 -12.12
CA PRO A 316 -9.92 3.82 -13.54
C PRO A 316 -8.98 4.78 -14.30
N MET A 317 -8.25 5.65 -13.62
CA MET A 317 -7.36 6.64 -14.25
C MET A 317 -5.93 6.14 -14.41
N ARG A 318 -5.54 5.06 -13.72
CA ARG A 318 -4.17 4.52 -13.69
C ARG A 318 -4.14 2.99 -13.69
N SER A 319 -5.24 2.37 -14.10
CA SER A 319 -5.47 0.94 -13.97
C SER A 319 -4.66 0.10 -14.95
N GLU A 320 -4.27 -1.07 -14.47
CA GLU A 320 -3.91 -2.20 -15.31
C GLU A 320 -5.19 -2.96 -15.64
N GLU A 321 -5.48 -3.08 -16.93
CA GLU A 321 -6.62 -3.83 -17.43
C GLU A 321 -6.21 -5.28 -17.70
N ARG A 322 -6.84 -6.23 -17.01
CA ARG A 322 -6.63 -7.66 -17.25
C ARG A 322 -7.91 -8.28 -17.85
N ARG A 323 -7.76 -8.95 -18.97
CA ARG A 323 -8.86 -9.71 -19.57
C ARG A 323 -9.04 -11.02 -18.83
N VAL A 324 -10.30 -11.36 -18.51
CA VAL A 324 -10.66 -12.66 -17.95
C VAL A 324 -10.37 -13.74 -19.01
N GLY A 325 -9.67 -14.81 -18.62
CA GLY A 325 -9.38 -15.95 -19.50
C GLY A 325 -8.02 -15.91 -20.23
N LYS A 326 -7.13 -14.99 -19.89
CA LYS A 326 -5.70 -15.04 -20.25
C LYS A 326 -4.86 -15.09 -18.98
N GLU A 327 -4.81 -16.23 -18.36
CA GLU A 327 -3.79 -16.60 -17.41
C GLU A 327 -2.65 -17.34 -18.13
#